data_30dd3e1d93ed109ab44284829f373b75
#
_entry.id   30dd3e1d93ed109ab44284829f373b75
#
_cell.length_a   1.000
_cell.length_b   1.000
_cell.length_c   1.000
_cell.angle_alpha   90.00
_cell.angle_beta   90.00
_cell.angle_gamma   90.00
#
_symmetry.space_group_name_H-M   'P 1'
#
loop_
_entity.id
_entity.type
_entity.pdbx_description
1 polymer ?
#
loop_
_entity_poly.entity_id
_entity_poly.type
_entity_poly.pdbx_seq_one_letter_code
_entity_poly.pdbx_strand_id
1 'polypeptide(L)'
;NINPADVESMTVLKDAASTALYGARGGNGVILITTKSAKKGQSATITVDAKWGSNNKAIPEYETIKNPAAYYEMWYKGLYNYGLDVKGYDANQAWQWANSVLIDNPDFGLGYNVYNIPEGQQMIGTNGKLNPNATLGRVNNYRGGSYYLVPDDWEDEIYNASLRQEYTVTAQGGSENGSFYGSVNYLSNDGITAASDYKRLTSRLKADYQVKPWLRVSANMSYGHYNYNSLGDDGESGGSGNAFAFTNIAPIYPMYIRDANGEKIYDEASRLVRYDYGDGTVSSFRPFLAQGNPISANLLDTNNTEGNT
;
A
#
# COMPACT_ATOMS: atom_id res chain seq x y z
N ASN A 1 9.66 23.82 0.61
CA ASN A 1 8.37 23.33 1.13
C ASN A 1 7.66 24.43 1.93
N ILE A 2 6.49 24.90 1.44
CA ILE A 2 5.65 25.86 2.16
C ILE A 2 4.47 25.09 2.72
N ASN A 3 4.19 25.26 4.02
CA ASN A 3 3.00 24.68 4.61
C ASN A 3 1.76 25.40 4.04
N PRO A 4 0.77 24.69 3.47
CA PRO A 4 -0.47 25.31 2.99
C PRO A 4 -1.20 26.16 4.05
N ALA A 5 -1.09 25.81 5.33
CA ALA A 5 -1.67 26.58 6.43
C ALA A 5 -1.07 27.98 6.58
N ASP A 6 0.17 28.20 6.12
CA ASP A 6 0.85 29.52 6.13
C ASP A 6 0.58 30.33 4.87
N VAL A 7 -0.15 29.82 3.89
CA VAL A 7 -0.49 30.54 2.66
C VAL A 7 -1.66 31.50 2.92
N GLU A 8 -1.48 32.78 2.57
CA GLU A 8 -2.52 33.79 2.58
C GLU A 8 -3.24 33.84 1.23
N SER A 9 -2.45 33.83 0.13
CA SER A 9 -3.00 33.85 -1.22
C SER A 9 -2.07 33.14 -2.21
N MET A 10 -2.67 32.66 -3.29
CA MET A 10 -1.97 32.09 -4.43
C MET A 10 -2.50 32.75 -5.71
N THR A 11 -1.59 33.29 -6.52
CA THR A 11 -1.91 33.91 -7.80
C THR A 11 -1.16 33.21 -8.90
N VAL A 12 -1.87 32.80 -9.95
CA VAL A 12 -1.27 32.14 -11.12
C VAL A 12 -1.22 33.15 -12.26
N LEU A 13 -0.01 33.51 -12.69
CA LEU A 13 0.25 34.36 -13.84
C LEU A 13 0.43 33.49 -15.07
N LYS A 14 -0.45 33.64 -16.05
CA LYS A 14 -0.47 32.81 -17.28
C LYS A 14 -0.16 33.59 -18.54
N ASP A 15 -0.26 34.92 -18.49
CA ASP A 15 -0.05 35.79 -19.64
C ASP A 15 1.41 36.28 -19.73
N ALA A 16 1.90 36.51 -20.95
CA ALA A 16 3.27 36.87 -21.19
C ALA A 16 3.67 38.23 -20.58
N ALA A 17 2.73 39.16 -20.41
CA ALA A 17 3.03 40.48 -19.86
C ALA A 17 3.30 40.41 -18.36
N SER A 18 2.48 39.65 -17.62
CA SER A 18 2.68 39.48 -16.18
C SER A 18 3.88 38.54 -15.85
N THR A 19 4.19 37.61 -16.71
CA THR A 19 5.33 36.69 -16.51
C THR A 19 6.68 37.27 -16.96
N ALA A 20 6.68 38.31 -17.81
CA ALA A 20 7.90 38.95 -18.33
C ALA A 20 8.88 39.43 -17.23
N LEU A 21 8.35 39.84 -16.07
CA LEU A 21 9.14 40.26 -14.91
C LEU A 21 10.01 39.15 -14.33
N TYR A 22 9.70 37.89 -14.64
CA TYR A 22 10.39 36.69 -14.13
C TYR A 22 11.36 36.10 -15.15
N GLY A 23 11.53 36.80 -16.30
CA GLY A 23 12.46 36.41 -17.36
C GLY A 23 12.13 35.06 -17.99
N ALA A 24 13.13 34.38 -18.51
CA ALA A 24 12.97 33.09 -19.21
C ALA A 24 12.31 32.00 -18.35
N ARG A 25 12.45 32.05 -17.03
CA ARG A 25 11.82 31.11 -16.10
C ARG A 25 10.29 31.25 -16.05
N GLY A 26 9.74 32.41 -16.44
CA GLY A 26 8.32 32.68 -16.49
C GLY A 26 7.60 32.14 -17.74
N GLY A 27 8.33 31.55 -18.71
CA GLY A 27 7.76 31.13 -19.98
C GLY A 27 6.63 30.11 -19.89
N ASN A 28 6.62 29.26 -18.85
CA ASN A 28 5.55 28.29 -18.59
C ASN A 28 4.52 28.76 -17.57
N GLY A 29 4.53 30.05 -17.23
CA GLY A 29 3.69 30.64 -16.18
C GLY A 29 4.42 30.76 -14.85
N VAL A 30 3.84 31.56 -13.95
CA VAL A 30 4.39 31.83 -12.60
C VAL A 30 3.29 31.66 -11.56
N ILE A 31 3.62 30.97 -10.48
CA ILE A 31 2.76 30.85 -9.30
C ILE A 31 3.35 31.74 -8.19
N LEU A 32 2.65 32.79 -7.84
CA LEU A 32 2.99 33.67 -6.73
C LEU A 32 2.30 33.17 -5.46
N ILE A 33 3.08 32.86 -4.43
CA ILE A 33 2.56 32.45 -3.13
C ILE A 33 2.87 33.55 -2.12
N THR A 34 1.82 34.16 -1.60
CA THR A 34 1.91 35.12 -0.48
C THR A 34 1.65 34.37 0.82
N THR A 35 2.57 34.49 1.74
CA THR A 35 2.44 33.86 3.06
C THR A 35 1.87 34.82 4.07
N LYS A 36 1.12 34.28 5.05
CA LYS A 36 0.50 35.05 6.15
C LYS A 36 1.50 35.91 6.86
N SER A 37 1.02 37.06 7.29
CA SER A 37 1.75 38.05 8.10
C SER A 37 0.80 38.83 8.99
N ALA A 38 1.24 39.26 10.16
CA ALA A 38 0.46 40.16 11.01
C ALA A 38 0.52 41.58 10.50
N LYS A 39 -0.51 42.36 10.80
CA LYS A 39 -0.57 43.80 10.52
C LYS A 39 -0.09 44.61 11.73
N LYS A 40 0.46 45.79 11.49
CA LYS A 40 0.78 46.73 12.56
C LYS A 40 -0.51 47.13 13.32
N GLY A 41 -0.40 47.27 14.63
CA GLY A 41 -1.55 47.56 15.49
C GLY A 41 -2.52 46.41 15.73
N GLN A 42 -2.23 45.22 15.20
CA GLN A 42 -3.05 44.03 15.42
C GLN A 42 -2.81 43.45 16.82
N SER A 43 -3.89 43.22 17.58
CA SER A 43 -3.80 42.52 18.86
C SER A 43 -3.17 41.14 18.70
N ALA A 44 -2.40 40.72 19.70
CA ALA A 44 -1.79 39.40 19.69
C ALA A 44 -2.87 38.30 19.75
N THR A 45 -2.75 37.33 18.85
CA THR A 45 -3.68 36.20 18.73
C THR A 45 -2.88 34.91 18.63
N ILE A 46 -3.29 33.90 19.39
CA ILE A 46 -2.78 32.55 19.27
C ILE A 46 -3.93 31.67 18.76
N THR A 47 -3.68 30.92 17.71
CA THR A 47 -4.64 29.97 17.14
C THR A 47 -4.06 28.59 17.19
N VAL A 48 -4.86 27.62 17.62
CA VAL A 48 -4.52 26.20 17.62
C VAL A 48 -5.55 25.48 16.76
N ASP A 49 -5.10 24.85 15.72
CA ASP A 49 -5.89 23.99 14.83
C ASP A 49 -5.45 22.55 14.98
N ALA A 50 -6.40 21.65 15.21
CA ALA A 50 -6.17 20.23 15.25
C ALA A 50 -7.15 19.54 14.31
N LYS A 51 -6.62 18.69 13.41
CA LYS A 51 -7.40 17.98 12.41
C LYS A 51 -7.09 16.49 12.46
N TRP A 52 -8.14 15.69 12.45
CA TRP A 52 -8.04 14.25 12.32
C TRP A 52 -8.85 13.78 11.12
N GLY A 53 -8.36 12.78 10.44
CA GLY A 53 -9.03 12.16 9.32
C GLY A 53 -8.66 10.68 9.22
N SER A 54 -9.47 9.92 8.53
CA SER A 54 -9.17 8.54 8.16
C SER A 54 -8.95 8.48 6.66
N ASN A 55 -7.85 7.84 6.24
CA ASN A 55 -7.63 7.49 4.85
C ASN A 55 -8.21 6.10 4.62
N ASN A 56 -8.97 5.96 3.57
CA ASN A 56 -9.57 4.68 3.16
C ASN A 56 -9.42 4.53 1.66
N LYS A 57 -9.44 3.30 1.19
CA LYS A 57 -9.50 3.00 -0.24
C LYS A 57 -10.80 3.58 -0.81
N ALA A 58 -10.67 4.54 -1.73
CA ALA A 58 -11.81 5.25 -2.32
C ALA A 58 -12.19 4.70 -3.71
N ILE A 59 -11.27 4.02 -4.38
CA ILE A 59 -11.50 3.48 -5.73
C ILE A 59 -11.82 2.00 -5.59
N PRO A 60 -13.02 1.56 -6.01
CA PRO A 60 -13.34 0.14 -6.04
C PRO A 60 -12.45 -0.57 -7.06
N GLU A 61 -12.06 -1.78 -6.76
CA GLU A 61 -11.38 -2.64 -7.71
C GLU A 61 -12.35 -3.29 -8.68
N TYR A 62 -11.81 -3.80 -9.77
CA TYR A 62 -12.57 -4.66 -10.67
C TYR A 62 -12.99 -5.93 -9.94
N GLU A 63 -14.15 -6.45 -10.30
CA GLU A 63 -14.62 -7.73 -9.78
C GLU A 63 -13.64 -8.84 -10.17
N THR A 64 -13.10 -9.53 -9.18
CA THR A 64 -12.17 -10.65 -9.33
C THR A 64 -12.75 -11.91 -8.69
N ILE A 65 -12.21 -13.07 -9.07
CA ILE A 65 -12.59 -14.33 -8.43
C ILE A 65 -11.94 -14.38 -7.05
N LYS A 66 -12.75 -14.12 -6.01
CA LYS A 66 -12.31 -14.20 -4.60
C LYS A 66 -12.59 -15.56 -3.96
N ASN A 67 -13.48 -16.36 -4.56
CA ASN A 67 -13.86 -17.67 -4.03
C ASN A 67 -12.88 -18.76 -4.47
N PRO A 68 -12.18 -19.43 -3.55
CA PRO A 68 -11.26 -20.52 -3.87
C PRO A 68 -11.89 -21.65 -4.69
N ALA A 69 -13.14 -22.04 -4.40
CA ALA A 69 -13.84 -23.08 -5.15
C ALA A 69 -14.00 -22.70 -6.63
N ALA A 70 -14.49 -21.46 -6.86
CA ALA A 70 -14.66 -20.94 -8.22
C ALA A 70 -13.35 -20.88 -9.00
N TYR A 71 -12.23 -20.60 -8.31
CA TYR A 71 -10.90 -20.58 -8.93
C TYR A 71 -10.45 -21.97 -9.36
N TYR A 72 -10.61 -22.98 -8.50
CA TYR A 72 -10.30 -24.39 -8.88
C TYR A 72 -11.19 -24.88 -10.02
N GLU A 73 -12.48 -24.57 -10.00
CA GLU A 73 -13.42 -24.94 -11.05
C GLU A 73 -13.03 -24.30 -12.41
N MET A 74 -12.63 -23.04 -12.39
CA MET A 74 -12.18 -22.33 -13.59
C MET A 74 -10.91 -22.96 -14.17
N TRP A 75 -9.91 -23.21 -13.31
CA TRP A 75 -8.64 -23.81 -13.73
C TRP A 75 -8.85 -25.25 -14.26
N TYR A 76 -9.63 -26.04 -13.53
CA TYR A 76 -10.05 -27.37 -13.98
C TYR A 76 -10.73 -27.32 -15.35
N LYS A 77 -11.62 -26.38 -15.60
CA LYS A 77 -12.31 -26.24 -16.89
C LYS A 77 -11.32 -26.01 -18.05
N GLY A 78 -10.29 -25.22 -17.84
CA GLY A 78 -9.20 -25.05 -18.79
C GLY A 78 -8.48 -26.36 -19.08
N LEU A 79 -8.11 -27.10 -18.02
CA LEU A 79 -7.45 -28.40 -18.14
C LEU A 79 -8.34 -29.45 -18.83
N TYR A 80 -9.61 -29.50 -18.47
CA TYR A 80 -10.58 -30.40 -19.07
C TYR A 80 -10.72 -30.18 -20.58
N ASN A 81 -10.87 -28.92 -21.01
CA ASN A 81 -10.94 -28.56 -22.42
C ASN A 81 -9.62 -28.91 -23.15
N TYR A 82 -8.46 -28.64 -22.53
CA TYR A 82 -7.16 -29.06 -23.07
C TYR A 82 -7.06 -30.59 -23.25
N GLY A 83 -7.62 -31.35 -22.31
CA GLY A 83 -7.72 -32.80 -22.43
C GLY A 83 -8.54 -33.25 -23.64
N LEU A 84 -9.68 -32.64 -23.88
CA LEU A 84 -10.54 -32.91 -25.04
C LEU A 84 -9.90 -32.48 -26.35
N ASP A 85 -9.51 -31.20 -26.45
CA ASP A 85 -9.19 -30.55 -27.72
C ASP A 85 -7.75 -30.83 -28.18
N VAL A 86 -6.81 -30.93 -27.24
CA VAL A 86 -5.38 -31.08 -27.55
C VAL A 86 -4.90 -32.54 -27.39
N LYS A 87 -5.34 -33.22 -26.33
CA LYS A 87 -4.94 -34.58 -26.06
C LYS A 87 -5.84 -35.63 -26.75
N GLY A 88 -7.00 -35.21 -27.24
CA GLY A 88 -7.96 -36.10 -27.89
C GLY A 88 -8.61 -37.12 -26.95
N TYR A 89 -8.68 -36.80 -25.65
CA TYR A 89 -9.33 -37.64 -24.66
C TYR A 89 -10.86 -37.60 -24.79
N ASP A 90 -11.52 -38.69 -24.43
CA ASP A 90 -12.96 -38.66 -24.19
C ASP A 90 -13.28 -37.92 -22.90
N ALA A 91 -14.57 -37.63 -22.67
CA ALA A 91 -15.03 -36.85 -21.54
C ALA A 91 -14.59 -37.41 -20.16
N ASN A 92 -14.58 -38.75 -20.01
CA ASN A 92 -14.18 -39.40 -18.78
C ASN A 92 -12.65 -39.35 -18.58
N GLN A 93 -11.92 -39.61 -19.65
CA GLN A 93 -10.45 -39.49 -19.64
C GLN A 93 -10.01 -38.05 -19.34
N ALA A 94 -10.64 -37.07 -19.97
CA ALA A 94 -10.36 -35.64 -19.74
C ALA A 94 -10.66 -35.22 -18.29
N TRP A 95 -11.77 -35.70 -17.72
CA TRP A 95 -12.12 -35.48 -16.31
C TRP A 95 -11.08 -36.07 -15.35
N GLN A 96 -10.69 -37.31 -15.56
CA GLN A 96 -9.70 -37.98 -14.72
C GLN A 96 -8.33 -37.30 -14.82
N TRP A 97 -7.90 -37.03 -16.04
CA TRP A 97 -6.62 -36.34 -16.28
C TRP A 97 -6.59 -34.97 -15.69
N ALA A 98 -7.62 -34.14 -15.91
CA ALA A 98 -7.68 -32.78 -15.36
C ALA A 98 -7.58 -32.76 -13.84
N ASN A 99 -8.30 -33.65 -13.13
CA ASN A 99 -8.16 -33.80 -11.69
C ASN A 99 -6.77 -34.26 -11.24
N SER A 100 -6.13 -35.14 -12.00
CA SER A 100 -4.80 -35.70 -11.65
C SER A 100 -3.69 -34.64 -11.74
N VAL A 101 -3.83 -33.64 -12.63
CA VAL A 101 -2.81 -32.61 -12.86
C VAL A 101 -3.16 -31.25 -12.22
N LEU A 102 -4.33 -31.13 -11.60
CA LEU A 102 -4.86 -29.87 -11.08
C LEU A 102 -3.97 -29.26 -9.98
N ILE A 103 -3.34 -30.07 -9.16
CA ILE A 103 -2.55 -29.64 -7.99
C ILE A 103 -1.05 -29.86 -8.20
N ASP A 104 -0.61 -31.09 -8.21
CA ASP A 104 0.81 -31.46 -8.11
C ASP A 104 1.42 -31.80 -9.47
N ASN A 105 1.26 -30.92 -10.44
CA ASN A 105 1.87 -31.08 -11.75
C ASN A 105 2.75 -29.88 -12.08
N PRO A 106 4.01 -30.07 -12.53
CA PRO A 106 4.94 -28.96 -12.76
C PRO A 106 4.52 -28.01 -13.90
N ASP A 107 3.75 -28.52 -14.87
CA ASP A 107 3.36 -27.75 -16.05
C ASP A 107 1.95 -27.15 -15.95
N PHE A 108 1.06 -27.80 -15.20
CA PHE A 108 -0.36 -27.47 -15.18
C PHE A 108 -0.93 -27.22 -13.77
N GLY A 109 -0.22 -27.68 -12.73
CA GLY A 109 -0.72 -27.71 -11.38
C GLY A 109 -0.69 -26.34 -10.68
N LEU A 110 -1.62 -26.17 -9.76
CA LEU A 110 -1.71 -24.97 -8.93
C LEU A 110 -0.76 -25.02 -7.71
N GLY A 111 -0.17 -26.17 -7.42
CA GLY A 111 0.78 -26.39 -6.33
C GLY A 111 0.17 -26.46 -4.93
N TYR A 112 -1.07 -26.01 -4.75
CA TYR A 112 -1.74 -25.95 -3.46
C TYR A 112 -3.14 -26.52 -3.52
N ASN A 113 -3.46 -27.37 -2.56
CA ASN A 113 -4.83 -27.83 -2.29
C ASN A 113 -5.23 -27.36 -0.90
N VAL A 114 -6.19 -26.44 -0.83
CA VAL A 114 -6.70 -25.87 0.43
C VAL A 114 -7.99 -26.52 0.91
N TYR A 115 -8.46 -27.56 0.19
CA TYR A 115 -9.65 -28.29 0.58
C TYR A 115 -9.30 -29.68 1.10
N ASN A 116 -9.97 -30.08 2.16
CA ASN A 116 -10.00 -31.47 2.59
C ASN A 116 -11.05 -32.20 1.78
N ILE A 117 -10.62 -33.17 0.97
CA ILE A 117 -11.48 -33.98 0.12
C ILE A 117 -11.62 -35.37 0.76
N PRO A 118 -12.81 -35.94 0.87
CA PRO A 118 -13.00 -37.29 1.39
C PRO A 118 -12.20 -38.32 0.60
N GLU A 119 -11.66 -39.31 1.30
CA GLU A 119 -10.83 -40.38 0.70
C GLU A 119 -11.55 -41.05 -0.46
N GLY A 120 -10.82 -41.32 -1.55
CA GLY A 120 -11.33 -41.94 -2.76
C GLY A 120 -12.21 -41.05 -3.65
N GLN A 121 -12.44 -39.77 -3.28
CA GLN A 121 -13.19 -38.84 -4.10
C GLN A 121 -12.27 -37.86 -4.84
N GLN A 122 -12.71 -37.38 -6.00
CA GLN A 122 -12.02 -36.35 -6.75
C GLN A 122 -12.39 -34.94 -6.24
N MET A 123 -11.48 -34.02 -6.43
CA MET A 123 -11.68 -32.62 -6.04
C MET A 123 -12.79 -31.96 -6.86
N ILE A 124 -12.79 -32.19 -8.19
CA ILE A 124 -13.82 -31.66 -9.09
C ILE A 124 -14.65 -32.82 -9.63
N GLY A 125 -15.95 -32.70 -9.46
CA GLY A 125 -16.90 -33.71 -9.95
C GLY A 125 -17.05 -33.70 -11.48
N THR A 126 -17.75 -34.69 -12.01
CA THR A 126 -18.04 -34.82 -13.46
C THR A 126 -18.89 -33.65 -13.98
N ASN A 127 -19.57 -32.92 -13.09
CA ASN A 127 -20.30 -31.70 -13.41
C ASN A 127 -19.41 -30.44 -13.49
N GLY A 128 -18.10 -30.57 -13.30
CA GLY A 128 -17.13 -29.48 -13.31
C GLY A 128 -17.18 -28.57 -12.06
N LYS A 129 -17.85 -29.03 -10.99
CA LYS A 129 -17.99 -28.31 -9.73
C LYS A 129 -17.14 -28.96 -8.63
N LEU A 130 -16.72 -28.13 -7.66
CA LEU A 130 -16.04 -28.59 -6.47
C LEU A 130 -16.90 -29.68 -5.79
N ASN A 131 -16.24 -30.69 -5.27
CA ASN A 131 -16.90 -31.76 -4.52
C ASN A 131 -17.74 -31.19 -3.38
N PRO A 132 -19.04 -31.49 -3.31
CA PRO A 132 -19.93 -30.92 -2.29
C PRO A 132 -19.56 -31.30 -0.85
N ASN A 133 -18.76 -32.35 -0.67
CA ASN A 133 -18.26 -32.80 0.62
C ASN A 133 -16.87 -32.20 0.95
N ALA A 134 -16.32 -31.36 0.08
CA ALA A 134 -15.06 -30.67 0.33
C ALA A 134 -15.22 -29.63 1.44
N THR A 135 -14.28 -29.58 2.37
CA THR A 135 -14.25 -28.56 3.43
C THR A 135 -12.99 -27.72 3.28
N LEU A 136 -13.15 -26.39 3.40
CA LEU A 136 -12.04 -25.46 3.31
C LEU A 136 -11.12 -25.61 4.52
N GLY A 137 -9.82 -25.59 4.26
CA GLY A 137 -8.77 -25.79 5.25
C GLY A 137 -8.36 -27.26 5.38
N ARG A 138 -7.06 -27.55 5.21
CA ARG A 138 -6.54 -28.90 5.35
C ARG A 138 -5.12 -28.91 5.94
N VAL A 139 -4.81 -29.97 6.67
CA VAL A 139 -3.44 -30.26 7.07
C VAL A 139 -2.71 -30.88 5.87
N ASN A 140 -1.60 -30.31 5.48
CA ASN A 140 -0.71 -30.80 4.43
C ASN A 140 0.60 -31.30 5.06
N ASN A 141 0.87 -32.59 4.94
CA ASN A 141 2.14 -33.17 5.36
C ASN A 141 3.12 -33.06 4.19
N TYR A 142 4.12 -32.20 4.31
CA TYR A 142 5.03 -31.90 3.23
C TYR A 142 6.48 -31.77 3.74
N ARG A 143 7.40 -32.50 3.12
CA ARG A 143 8.85 -32.50 3.44
C ARG A 143 9.16 -32.63 4.92
N GLY A 144 8.42 -33.46 5.65
CA GLY A 144 8.62 -33.73 7.07
C GLY A 144 7.98 -32.71 8.03
N GLY A 145 7.30 -31.70 7.51
CA GLY A 145 6.47 -30.77 8.28
C GLY A 145 4.98 -31.05 8.08
N SER A 146 4.17 -30.53 9.01
CA SER A 146 2.71 -30.54 8.92
C SER A 146 2.19 -29.09 8.97
N TYR A 147 1.55 -28.67 7.90
CA TYR A 147 1.13 -27.28 7.71
C TYR A 147 -0.37 -27.22 7.42
N TYR A 148 -1.05 -26.25 8.01
CA TYR A 148 -2.45 -26.01 7.72
C TYR A 148 -2.59 -25.03 6.55
N LEU A 149 -3.12 -25.52 5.44
CA LEU A 149 -3.34 -24.72 4.23
C LEU A 149 -4.76 -24.16 4.24
N VAL A 150 -4.87 -22.86 4.38
CA VAL A 150 -6.09 -22.06 4.24
C VAL A 150 -5.73 -20.74 3.55
N PRO A 151 -6.49 -20.29 2.54
CA PRO A 151 -6.18 -19.01 1.89
C PRO A 151 -6.43 -17.84 2.82
N ASP A 152 -5.67 -16.77 2.63
CA ASP A 152 -5.88 -15.48 3.27
C ASP A 152 -6.49 -14.49 2.27
N ASP A 153 -7.19 -13.47 2.76
CA ASP A 153 -7.62 -12.33 1.93
C ASP A 153 -6.46 -11.33 1.83
N TRP A 154 -5.78 -11.37 0.69
CA TRP A 154 -4.62 -10.53 0.42
C TRP A 154 -4.96 -9.05 0.35
N GLU A 155 -6.17 -8.72 -0.11
CA GLU A 155 -6.62 -7.33 -0.22
C GLU A 155 -6.86 -6.71 1.16
N ASP A 156 -7.54 -7.44 2.03
CA ASP A 156 -7.84 -6.99 3.40
C ASP A 156 -6.57 -6.84 4.26
N GLU A 157 -5.56 -7.65 4.01
CA GLU A 157 -4.27 -7.53 4.73
C GLU A 157 -3.41 -6.37 4.22
N ILE A 158 -3.50 -6.03 2.93
CA ILE A 158 -2.72 -4.93 2.34
C ILE A 158 -3.34 -3.57 2.63
N TYR A 159 -4.66 -3.46 2.51
CA TYR A 159 -5.34 -2.18 2.65
C TYR A 159 -6.04 -2.07 4.00
N ASN A 160 -5.57 -1.14 4.79
CA ASN A 160 -6.16 -0.84 6.08
C ASN A 160 -6.55 0.63 6.17
N ALA A 161 -7.65 0.91 6.88
CA ALA A 161 -7.97 2.27 7.24
C ALA A 161 -6.84 2.85 8.10
N SER A 162 -6.34 4.04 7.75
CA SER A 162 -5.22 4.66 8.43
C SER A 162 -5.56 6.03 8.99
N LEU A 163 -4.77 6.50 9.95
CA LEU A 163 -5.00 7.75 10.65
C LEU A 163 -4.17 8.87 10.02
N ARG A 164 -4.83 10.02 9.78
CA ARG A 164 -4.19 11.29 9.46
C ARG A 164 -4.41 12.27 10.60
N GLN A 165 -3.33 12.90 11.08
CA GLN A 165 -3.35 13.87 12.14
C GLN A 165 -2.55 15.10 11.73
N GLU A 166 -3.09 16.30 11.96
CA GLU A 166 -2.41 17.55 11.67
C GLU A 166 -2.68 18.55 12.79
N TYR A 167 -1.62 19.13 13.32
CA TYR A 167 -1.66 20.10 14.39
C TYR A 167 -0.93 21.38 13.94
N THR A 168 -1.59 22.52 14.06
CA THR A 168 -1.01 23.81 13.70
C THR A 168 -1.19 24.77 14.86
N VAL A 169 -0.09 25.38 15.28
CA VAL A 169 -0.11 26.48 16.24
C VAL A 169 0.41 27.73 15.53
N THR A 170 -0.36 28.80 15.57
CA THR A 170 0.03 30.10 15.04
C THR A 170 -0.03 31.14 16.12
N ALA A 171 0.96 32.01 16.16
CA ALA A 171 0.98 33.21 16.99
C ALA A 171 1.27 34.43 16.11
N GLN A 172 0.44 35.45 16.19
CA GLN A 172 0.62 36.66 15.40
C GLN A 172 0.19 37.89 16.20
N GLY A 173 0.80 39.02 15.90
CA GLY A 173 0.45 40.28 16.53
C GLY A 173 1.30 41.40 16.03
N GLY A 174 0.93 42.63 16.36
CA GLY A 174 1.67 43.81 15.96
C GLY A 174 1.43 45.02 16.89
N SER A 175 2.47 45.82 17.05
CA SER A 175 2.46 47.12 17.64
C SER A 175 2.45 48.19 16.55
N GLU A 176 2.46 49.47 16.93
CA GLU A 176 2.61 50.57 15.98
C GLU A 176 3.90 50.49 15.17
N ASN A 177 4.96 49.96 15.78
CA ASN A 177 6.29 49.92 15.18
C ASN A 177 6.67 48.61 14.56
N GLY A 178 5.92 47.53 14.81
CA GLY A 178 6.31 46.22 14.31
C GLY A 178 5.19 45.19 14.30
N SER A 179 5.43 44.09 13.62
CA SER A 179 4.53 42.95 13.61
C SER A 179 5.32 41.64 13.56
N PHE A 180 4.73 40.59 14.08
CA PHE A 180 5.29 39.24 14.02
C PHE A 180 4.22 38.24 13.66
N TYR A 181 4.64 37.18 12.96
CA TYR A 181 3.89 36.00 12.68
C TYR A 181 4.80 34.77 12.92
N GLY A 182 4.33 33.84 13.70
CA GLY A 182 5.02 32.55 13.92
C GLY A 182 4.04 31.39 13.76
N SER A 183 4.49 30.32 13.15
CA SER A 183 3.70 29.09 13.03
C SER A 183 4.57 27.86 13.24
N VAL A 184 3.96 26.81 13.80
CA VAL A 184 4.51 25.46 13.86
C VAL A 184 3.40 24.51 13.43
N ASN A 185 3.70 23.61 12.51
CA ASN A 185 2.78 22.60 12.04
C ASN A 185 3.44 21.22 12.11
N TYR A 186 2.72 20.26 12.64
CA TYR A 186 3.07 18.85 12.62
C TYR A 186 1.99 18.07 11.89
N LEU A 187 2.38 17.27 10.92
CA LEU A 187 1.54 16.34 10.15
C LEU A 187 2.08 14.92 10.31
N SER A 188 1.20 14.00 10.69
CA SER A 188 1.40 12.56 10.58
C SER A 188 0.29 11.99 9.72
N ASN A 189 0.64 11.30 8.66
CA ASN A 189 -0.29 10.74 7.70
C ASN A 189 0.15 9.31 7.36
N ASP A 190 -0.49 8.35 7.99
CA ASP A 190 -0.25 6.95 7.68
C ASP A 190 -0.93 6.59 6.35
N GLY A 191 -0.27 5.81 5.50
CA GLY A 191 -0.83 5.33 4.24
C GLY A 191 -1.84 4.20 4.47
N ILE A 192 -2.69 3.95 3.49
CA ILE A 192 -3.65 2.83 3.52
C ILE A 192 -2.97 1.48 3.32
N THR A 193 -1.77 1.43 2.80
CA THR A 193 -0.92 0.24 2.69
C THR A 193 0.01 0.16 3.88
N ALA A 194 0.17 -1.05 4.42
CA ALA A 194 1.09 -1.30 5.54
C ALA A 194 2.51 -0.78 5.23
N ALA A 195 3.19 -0.27 6.26
CA ALA A 195 4.55 0.27 6.20
C ALA A 195 4.73 1.52 5.30
N SER A 196 3.66 2.21 4.92
CA SER A 196 3.73 3.51 4.26
C SER A 196 3.28 4.62 5.21
N ASP A 197 4.09 5.65 5.38
CA ASP A 197 3.75 6.81 6.21
C ASP A 197 4.48 8.07 5.75
N TYR A 198 3.94 9.21 6.10
CA TYR A 198 4.53 10.52 5.89
C TYR A 198 4.40 11.38 7.13
N LYS A 199 5.52 11.87 7.64
CA LYS A 199 5.58 12.80 8.78
C LYS A 199 6.29 14.08 8.37
N ARG A 200 5.76 15.21 8.84
CA ARG A 200 6.34 16.50 8.53
C ARG A 200 6.20 17.46 9.71
N LEU A 201 7.31 18.12 10.05
CA LEU A 201 7.33 19.25 10.95
C LEU A 201 7.75 20.50 10.16
N THR A 202 6.96 21.56 10.21
CA THR A 202 7.33 22.86 9.63
C THR A 202 7.21 23.96 10.65
N SER A 203 8.10 24.93 10.57
CA SER A 203 8.01 26.15 11.36
C SER A 203 8.31 27.35 10.49
N ARG A 204 7.67 28.46 10.80
CA ARG A 204 7.84 29.74 10.12
C ARG A 204 7.86 30.88 11.11
N LEU A 205 8.76 31.80 10.90
CA LEU A 205 8.84 33.06 11.64
C LEU A 205 8.97 34.20 10.63
N LYS A 206 8.12 35.22 10.78
CA LYS A 206 8.19 36.45 10.04
C LYS A 206 8.03 37.59 11.00
N ALA A 207 8.95 38.56 10.97
CA ALA A 207 8.95 39.73 11.82
C ALA A 207 9.34 40.94 11.03
N ASP A 208 8.69 42.05 11.32
CA ASP A 208 8.98 43.38 10.79
C ASP A 208 9.06 44.36 11.92
N TYR A 209 10.06 45.21 11.93
CA TYR A 209 10.21 46.27 12.94
C TYR A 209 10.77 47.56 12.36
N GLN A 210 10.11 48.67 12.64
CA GLN A 210 10.56 50.01 12.27
C GLN A 210 11.44 50.58 13.38
N VAL A 211 12.75 50.43 13.22
CA VAL A 211 13.75 50.84 14.23
C VAL A 211 13.85 52.38 14.31
N LYS A 212 13.81 53.03 13.15
CA LYS A 212 13.82 54.48 12.96
C LYS A 212 12.90 54.85 11.81
N PRO A 213 12.46 56.10 11.64
CA PRO A 213 11.66 56.50 10.47
C PRO A 213 12.28 56.11 9.13
N TRP A 214 13.59 56.08 9.07
CA TRP A 214 14.37 55.73 7.88
C TRP A 214 14.91 54.30 7.87
N LEU A 215 14.74 53.51 8.97
CA LEU A 215 15.29 52.16 9.07
C LEU A 215 14.21 51.14 9.47
N ARG A 216 13.89 50.22 8.55
CA ARG A 216 13.04 49.05 8.78
C ARG A 216 13.87 47.80 8.69
N VAL A 217 13.68 46.88 9.63
CA VAL A 217 14.32 45.56 9.67
C VAL A 217 13.24 44.52 9.52
N SER A 218 13.46 43.56 8.61
CA SER A 218 12.55 42.44 8.36
C SER A 218 13.29 41.13 8.41
N ALA A 219 12.70 40.15 9.05
CA ALA A 219 13.18 38.76 9.06
C ALA A 219 12.08 37.83 8.54
N ASN A 220 12.44 36.85 7.73
CA ASN A 220 11.56 35.79 7.25
C ASN A 220 12.35 34.48 7.20
N MET A 221 12.01 33.58 8.11
CA MET A 221 12.68 32.29 8.25
C MET A 221 11.63 31.17 8.14
N SER A 222 12.00 30.08 7.52
CA SER A 222 11.20 28.84 7.48
C SER A 222 12.12 27.66 7.65
N TYR A 223 11.63 26.65 8.33
CA TYR A 223 12.28 25.36 8.49
C TYR A 223 11.25 24.26 8.24
N GLY A 224 11.66 23.24 7.54
CA GLY A 224 10.85 22.04 7.31
C GLY A 224 11.71 20.79 7.44
N HIS A 225 11.20 19.83 8.16
CA HIS A 225 11.72 18.48 8.27
C HIS A 225 10.64 17.51 7.88
N TYR A 226 10.96 16.53 7.05
CA TYR A 226 10.03 15.48 6.68
C TYR A 226 10.74 14.12 6.69
N ASN A 227 9.95 13.12 7.00
CA ASN A 227 10.34 11.72 6.91
C ASN A 227 9.16 10.96 6.29
N TYR A 228 9.42 10.08 5.36
CA TYR A 228 8.41 9.18 4.84
C TYR A 228 9.00 7.81 4.53
N ASN A 229 8.17 6.82 4.74
CA ASN A 229 8.39 5.46 4.30
C ASN A 229 7.53 5.23 3.05
N SER A 230 8.16 4.82 1.97
CA SER A 230 7.48 4.38 0.76
C SER A 230 7.72 2.91 0.52
N LEU A 231 6.72 2.25 -0.07
CA LEU A 231 6.90 0.90 -0.55
C LEU A 231 7.99 0.89 -1.62
N GLY A 232 8.89 -0.10 -1.55
CA GLY A 232 9.88 -0.33 -2.58
C GLY A 232 9.19 -0.58 -3.92
N ASP A 233 9.47 0.26 -4.88
CA ASP A 233 9.06 0.07 -6.27
C ASP A 233 10.33 -0.10 -7.11
N ASP A 234 11.06 -1.15 -6.84
CA ASP A 234 12.13 -1.60 -7.72
C ASP A 234 11.50 -2.38 -8.87
N GLY A 235 11.08 -1.65 -9.90
CA GLY A 235 10.47 -2.19 -11.11
C GLY A 235 11.31 -3.25 -11.85
N GLU A 236 12.43 -3.68 -11.26
CA GLU A 236 13.32 -4.72 -11.78
C GLU A 236 12.98 -6.13 -11.25
N SER A 237 12.30 -6.27 -10.14
CA SER A 237 12.04 -7.59 -9.54
C SER A 237 10.68 -8.18 -9.90
N GLY A 238 10.35 -8.22 -11.19
CA GLY A 238 9.31 -9.14 -11.72
C GLY A 238 7.96 -9.19 -11.00
N GLY A 239 7.55 -8.10 -10.35
CA GLY A 239 6.21 -7.99 -9.75
C GLY A 239 6.03 -8.55 -8.34
N SER A 240 7.06 -9.13 -7.72
CA SER A 240 6.93 -9.68 -6.36
C SER A 240 7.14 -8.66 -5.23
N GLY A 241 7.77 -7.52 -5.52
CA GLY A 241 8.01 -6.43 -4.57
C GLY A 241 7.04 -5.26 -4.65
N ASN A 242 6.08 -5.30 -5.57
CA ASN A 242 5.13 -4.22 -5.77
C ASN A 242 3.86 -4.43 -4.94
N ALA A 243 3.34 -3.36 -4.34
CA ALA A 243 2.07 -3.39 -3.60
C ALA A 243 0.89 -3.93 -4.42
N PHE A 244 0.95 -3.84 -5.74
CA PHE A 244 -0.08 -4.36 -6.64
C PHE A 244 0.11 -5.83 -7.04
N ALA A 245 1.24 -6.45 -6.68
CA ALA A 245 1.49 -7.86 -7.01
C ALA A 245 0.45 -8.82 -6.40
N PHE A 246 -0.20 -8.43 -5.30
CA PHE A 246 -1.28 -9.20 -4.70
C PHE A 246 -2.46 -9.44 -5.66
N THR A 247 -2.71 -8.54 -6.62
CA THR A 247 -3.80 -8.69 -7.60
C THR A 247 -3.57 -9.88 -8.54
N ASN A 248 -2.33 -10.36 -8.63
CA ASN A 248 -1.95 -11.52 -9.43
C ASN A 248 -1.93 -12.82 -8.63
N ILE A 249 -2.18 -12.75 -7.32
CA ILE A 249 -2.19 -13.93 -6.45
C ILE A 249 -3.58 -14.55 -6.48
N ALA A 250 -3.63 -15.85 -6.77
CA ALA A 250 -4.89 -16.57 -6.77
C ALA A 250 -5.46 -16.70 -5.35
N PRO A 251 -6.80 -16.68 -5.18
CA PRO A 251 -7.48 -16.73 -3.88
C PRO A 251 -7.42 -18.11 -3.20
N ILE A 252 -6.46 -18.92 -3.57
CA ILE A 252 -6.19 -20.25 -3.02
C ILE A 252 -4.88 -20.30 -2.22
N TYR A 253 -4.06 -19.24 -2.29
CA TYR A 253 -2.75 -19.26 -1.66
C TYR A 253 -2.78 -18.63 -0.27
N PRO A 254 -2.21 -19.31 0.75
CA PRO A 254 -1.95 -18.71 2.05
C PRO A 254 -0.94 -17.56 1.95
N MET A 255 -1.11 -16.58 2.80
CA MET A 255 -0.13 -15.52 3.01
C MET A 255 0.89 -15.91 4.08
N TYR A 256 0.42 -16.64 5.09
CA TYR A 256 1.20 -17.02 6.26
C TYR A 256 1.38 -18.54 6.35
N ILE A 257 2.53 -18.94 6.84
CA ILE A 257 2.76 -20.35 7.22
C ILE A 257 2.06 -20.61 8.56
N ARG A 258 1.25 -21.67 8.59
CA ARG A 258 0.52 -22.11 9.79
C ARG A 258 0.92 -23.53 10.18
N ASP A 259 0.93 -23.80 11.48
CA ASP A 259 1.11 -25.16 12.00
C ASP A 259 -0.13 -26.03 11.72
N ALA A 260 -0.08 -27.31 12.11
CA ALA A 260 -1.18 -28.25 11.90
C ALA A 260 -2.50 -27.86 12.63
N ASN A 261 -2.44 -26.97 13.62
CA ASN A 261 -3.59 -26.47 14.38
C ASN A 261 -4.18 -25.21 13.72
N GLY A 262 -3.52 -24.64 12.71
CA GLY A 262 -3.93 -23.42 12.03
C GLY A 262 -3.35 -22.12 12.63
N GLU A 263 -2.48 -22.22 13.64
CA GLU A 263 -1.81 -21.08 14.25
C GLU A 263 -0.66 -20.58 13.39
N LYS A 264 -0.51 -19.26 13.25
CA LYS A 264 0.61 -18.65 12.52
C LYS A 264 1.94 -19.01 13.17
N ILE A 265 2.91 -19.45 12.38
CA ILE A 265 4.26 -19.76 12.84
C ILE A 265 5.08 -18.48 12.85
N TYR A 266 5.85 -18.28 13.93
CA TYR A 266 6.78 -17.17 14.09
C TYR A 266 8.21 -17.67 14.07
N ASP A 267 9.10 -16.88 13.50
CA ASP A 267 10.54 -17.14 13.57
C ASP A 267 11.04 -16.86 14.99
N GLU A 268 11.81 -17.78 15.55
CA GLU A 268 12.25 -17.69 16.94
C GLU A 268 13.22 -16.52 17.21
N ALA A 269 14.05 -16.19 16.23
CA ALA A 269 15.07 -15.16 16.35
C ALA A 269 14.52 -13.76 16.13
N SER A 270 13.77 -13.57 15.04
CA SER A 270 13.23 -12.27 14.64
C SER A 270 11.89 -11.93 15.28
N ARG A 271 11.17 -12.93 15.81
CA ARG A 271 9.79 -12.81 16.28
C ARG A 271 8.79 -12.38 15.19
N LEU A 272 9.19 -12.37 13.95
CA LEU A 272 8.34 -12.07 12.81
C LEU A 272 7.52 -13.30 12.41
N VAL A 273 6.31 -13.07 11.91
CA VAL A 273 5.49 -14.13 11.34
C VAL A 273 6.18 -14.69 10.09
N ARG A 274 6.10 -15.99 9.89
CA ARG A 274 6.63 -16.64 8.69
C ARG A 274 5.62 -16.53 7.55
N TYR A 275 6.07 -15.96 6.46
CA TYR A 275 5.28 -15.79 5.24
C TYR A 275 5.44 -16.99 4.31
N ASP A 276 4.37 -17.32 3.58
CA ASP A 276 4.41 -18.29 2.51
C ASP A 276 4.85 -17.63 1.20
N TYR A 277 6.00 -18.02 0.70
CA TYR A 277 6.57 -17.52 -0.55
C TYR A 277 6.19 -18.36 -1.77
N GLY A 278 5.47 -19.47 -1.59
CA GLY A 278 5.15 -20.40 -2.69
C GLY A 278 6.38 -21.11 -3.27
N ASP A 279 7.42 -21.24 -2.48
CA ASP A 279 8.77 -21.71 -2.83
C ASP A 279 9.00 -23.20 -2.63
N GLY A 280 7.95 -23.97 -2.37
CA GLY A 280 8.04 -25.39 -2.08
C GLY A 280 8.38 -25.71 -0.61
N THR A 281 8.16 -24.78 0.31
CA THR A 281 8.35 -25.00 1.75
C THR A 281 7.18 -25.75 2.39
N VAL A 282 5.95 -25.34 2.11
CA VAL A 282 4.75 -25.89 2.77
C VAL A 282 3.86 -26.73 1.83
N SER A 283 4.04 -26.56 0.52
CA SER A 283 3.36 -27.29 -0.54
C SER A 283 4.25 -27.30 -1.79
N SER A 284 3.75 -27.72 -2.95
CA SER A 284 4.46 -27.58 -4.22
C SER A 284 4.65 -26.08 -4.59
N PHE A 285 5.49 -25.80 -5.59
CA PHE A 285 5.70 -24.43 -6.06
C PHE A 285 4.41 -23.82 -6.61
N ARG A 286 4.18 -22.53 -6.31
CA ARG A 286 3.15 -21.75 -7.00
C ARG A 286 3.58 -21.47 -8.44
N PRO A 287 2.68 -21.60 -9.44
CA PRO A 287 3.00 -21.24 -10.83
C PRO A 287 3.17 -19.72 -11.03
N PHE A 288 2.52 -18.89 -10.17
CA PHE A 288 2.59 -17.43 -10.23
C PHE A 288 3.17 -16.88 -8.93
N LEU A 289 4.01 -15.85 -9.04
CA LEU A 289 4.70 -15.21 -7.92
C LEU A 289 5.41 -16.24 -7.02
N ALA A 290 5.97 -17.28 -7.63
CA ALA A 290 6.83 -18.23 -6.94
C ALA A 290 8.03 -17.48 -6.34
N GLN A 291 8.30 -17.71 -5.05
CA GLN A 291 9.34 -17.05 -4.27
C GLN A 291 9.05 -15.57 -3.94
N GLY A 292 7.79 -15.12 -4.07
CA GLY A 292 7.38 -13.77 -3.71
C GLY A 292 6.20 -13.73 -2.74
N ASN A 293 6.26 -12.80 -1.80
CA ASN A 293 5.13 -12.46 -0.93
C ASN A 293 5.07 -10.94 -0.80
N PRO A 294 4.12 -10.27 -1.49
CA PRO A 294 4.06 -8.81 -1.52
C PRO A 294 3.85 -8.16 -0.15
N ILE A 295 3.19 -8.85 0.79
CA ILE A 295 3.05 -8.31 2.16
C ILE A 295 4.41 -8.30 2.87
N SER A 296 5.16 -9.40 2.80
CA SER A 296 6.48 -9.43 3.44
C SER A 296 7.44 -8.42 2.78
N ALA A 297 7.39 -8.29 1.46
CA ALA A 297 8.17 -7.29 0.75
C ALA A 297 7.84 -5.88 1.21
N ASN A 298 6.55 -5.52 1.31
CA ASN A 298 6.12 -4.21 1.78
C ASN A 298 6.55 -3.91 3.23
N LEU A 299 6.57 -4.92 4.10
CA LEU A 299 6.92 -4.74 5.51
C LEU A 299 8.43 -4.76 5.76
N LEU A 300 9.19 -5.51 4.96
CA LEU A 300 10.62 -5.75 5.18
C LEU A 300 11.51 -4.89 4.28
N ASP A 301 11.00 -4.43 3.14
CA ASP A 301 11.73 -3.65 2.14
C ASP A 301 11.12 -2.26 1.97
N THR A 302 11.15 -1.48 3.07
CA THR A 302 10.67 -0.10 3.06
C THR A 302 11.80 0.88 2.76
N ASN A 303 11.56 1.80 1.82
CA ASN A 303 12.44 2.91 1.56
C ASN A 303 12.13 4.07 2.49
N ASN A 304 13.01 4.30 3.47
CA ASN A 304 12.94 5.46 4.34
C ASN A 304 13.65 6.66 3.69
N THR A 305 12.94 7.78 3.56
CA THR A 305 13.50 9.03 3.05
C THR A 305 13.28 10.15 4.05
N GLU A 306 14.37 10.82 4.40
CA GLU A 306 14.39 11.96 5.32
C GLU A 306 14.95 13.18 4.63
N GLY A 307 14.40 14.37 4.88
CA GLY A 307 14.90 15.60 4.30
C GLY A 307 14.58 16.84 5.12
N ASN A 308 15.46 17.85 4.95
CA ASN A 308 15.32 19.15 5.56
C ASN A 308 15.22 20.23 4.48
N THR A 309 14.43 21.29 4.73
CA THR A 309 14.24 22.41 3.81
C THR A 309 14.22 23.75 4.54
#